data_f007a47702b92d084e1423dfbe1ef919
#
_entry.id   f007a47702b92d084e1423dfbe1ef919
#
_cell.length_a   1.000
_cell.length_b   1.000
_cell.length_c   1.000
_cell.angle_alpha   90.00
_cell.angle_beta   90.00
_cell.angle_gamma   90.00
#
_symmetry.space_group_name_H-M   'P 1'
#
loop_
_entity.id
_entity.type
_entity.pdbx_description
1 polymer ?
#
loop_
_entity_poly.entity_id
_entity_poly.type
_entity_poly.pdbx_seq_one_letter_code
_entity_poly.pdbx_strand_id
1 'polypeptide(L)'
;AQAMAAGSFHSPLFTAAWPSGEFGAMGLEGAVRLGFAKELAAQADDASRQALFDKLVAKAYDNGKALNMASYLEIDAVIDPAESRAWLLRGLNATPAPAPRSGKKRPFVDTW
;
A
#
# COMPACT_ATOMS: atom_id res chain seq x y z
N ALA A 1 0.24 4.65 0.79
CA ALA A 1 -0.09 3.32 1.33
C ALA A 1 -0.60 3.39 2.76
N GLN A 2 0.06 4.07 3.67
CA GLN A 2 -0.38 4.19 5.08
C GLN A 2 -1.78 4.79 5.23
N ALA A 3 -2.11 5.82 4.45
CA ALA A 3 -3.44 6.43 4.50
C ALA A 3 -4.53 5.47 4.04
N MET A 4 -4.27 4.67 3.02
CA MET A 4 -5.22 3.67 2.50
C MET A 4 -5.36 2.47 3.42
N ALA A 5 -4.29 2.09 4.11
CA ALA A 5 -4.27 1.00 5.08
C ALA A 5 -4.68 1.44 6.50
N ALA A 6 -5.36 2.60 6.63
CA ALA A 6 -5.73 3.20 7.92
C ALA A 6 -4.55 3.34 8.88
N GLY A 7 -3.33 3.52 8.35
CA GLY A 7 -2.11 3.54 9.13
C GLY A 7 -1.92 2.22 9.86
N SER A 8 -1.44 1.21 9.21
CA SER A 8 -1.26 -0.17 9.73
C SER A 8 -0.74 -0.26 11.18
N PHE A 9 -0.13 0.81 11.67
CA PHE A 9 0.30 0.98 13.05
C PHE A 9 -0.82 1.14 14.08
N HIS A 10 -2.06 1.39 13.66
CA HIS A 10 -3.22 1.54 14.53
C HIS A 10 -4.01 0.24 14.72
N SER A 11 -3.39 -0.88 14.38
CA SER A 11 -3.97 -2.21 14.55
C SER A 11 -5.35 -2.35 13.89
N PRO A 12 -5.45 -2.27 12.56
CA PRO A 12 -6.69 -2.57 11.88
C PRO A 12 -7.11 -4.01 12.18
N LEU A 13 -8.38 -4.31 12.07
CA LEU A 13 -8.90 -5.66 12.27
C LEU A 13 -8.32 -6.64 11.23
N PHE A 14 -8.20 -6.20 10.02
CA PHE A 14 -7.46 -6.83 8.93
C PHE A 14 -7.13 -5.79 7.85
N THR A 15 -6.11 -6.07 7.08
CA THR A 15 -5.75 -5.32 5.87
C THR A 15 -5.75 -6.29 4.70
N ALA A 16 -6.61 -6.03 3.73
CA ALA A 16 -6.69 -6.85 2.52
C ALA A 16 -6.53 -6.00 1.27
N ALA A 17 -5.99 -6.59 0.22
CA ALA A 17 -5.88 -5.96 -1.09
C ALA A 17 -6.54 -6.82 -2.16
N TRP A 18 -6.91 -6.20 -3.27
CA TRP A 18 -7.26 -6.92 -4.49
C TRP A 18 -5.99 -7.32 -5.25
N PRO A 19 -6.04 -8.34 -6.14
CA PRO A 19 -4.86 -8.77 -6.91
C PRO A 19 -4.22 -7.66 -7.75
N SER A 20 -5.01 -6.65 -8.15
CA SER A 20 -4.54 -5.46 -8.86
C SER A 20 -3.93 -4.38 -7.96
N GLY A 21 -3.87 -4.60 -6.65
CA GLY A 21 -3.31 -3.64 -5.70
C GLY A 21 -1.81 -3.44 -5.93
N GLU A 22 -1.40 -2.17 -5.95
CA GLU A 22 -0.01 -1.76 -6.07
C GLU A 22 0.36 -0.90 -4.87
N PHE A 23 1.52 -1.19 -4.29
CA PHE A 23 2.00 -0.56 -3.07
C PHE A 23 3.31 0.17 -3.32
N GLY A 24 3.41 1.38 -2.82
CA GLY A 24 4.61 2.18 -2.88
C GLY A 24 4.57 3.33 -1.88
N ALA A 25 5.71 3.80 -1.45
CA ALA A 25 5.83 4.92 -0.52
C ALA A 25 5.47 6.26 -1.19
N MET A 26 5.62 6.32 -2.50
CA MET A 26 5.30 7.47 -3.37
C MET A 26 5.11 6.96 -4.80
N GLY A 27 4.80 7.84 -5.76
CA GLY A 27 4.79 7.46 -7.17
C GLY A 27 6.10 6.79 -7.56
N LEU A 28 6.03 5.58 -8.13
CA LEU A 28 7.20 4.71 -8.30
C LEU A 28 8.25 5.30 -9.24
N GLU A 29 7.85 6.04 -10.26
CA GLU A 29 8.74 6.80 -11.16
C GLU A 29 9.53 7.86 -10.39
N GLY A 30 8.86 8.57 -9.48
CA GLY A 30 9.50 9.55 -8.59
C GLY A 30 10.46 8.88 -7.63
N ALA A 31 10.07 7.76 -7.05
CA ALA A 31 10.91 6.99 -6.14
C ALA A 31 12.21 6.50 -6.82
N VAL A 32 12.10 6.01 -8.06
CA VAL A 32 13.25 5.57 -8.85
C VAL A 32 14.17 6.75 -9.18
N ARG A 33 13.61 7.89 -9.60
CA ARG A 33 14.42 9.09 -9.89
C ARG A 33 15.20 9.58 -8.69
N LEU A 34 14.60 9.54 -7.51
CA LEU A 34 15.24 9.98 -6.26
C LEU A 34 16.23 8.92 -5.73
N GLY A 35 15.79 7.67 -5.63
CA GLY A 35 16.57 6.60 -5.02
C GLY A 35 17.77 6.17 -5.84
N PHE A 36 17.70 6.27 -7.17
CA PHE A 36 18.75 5.86 -8.11
C PHE A 36 19.33 7.02 -8.89
N ALA A 37 19.27 8.24 -8.34
CA ALA A 37 19.74 9.45 -9.01
C ALA A 37 21.21 9.36 -9.46
N LYS A 38 22.07 8.76 -8.64
CA LYS A 38 23.51 8.61 -8.93
C LYS A 38 23.76 7.60 -10.05
N GLU A 39 23.09 6.46 -10.00
CA GLU A 39 23.19 5.39 -10.98
C GLU A 39 22.66 5.85 -12.36
N LEU A 40 21.58 6.60 -12.37
CA LEU A 40 21.03 7.20 -13.59
C LEU A 40 21.96 8.27 -14.17
N ALA A 41 22.55 9.10 -13.33
CA ALA A 41 23.50 10.13 -13.76
C ALA A 41 24.81 9.55 -14.27
N ALA A 42 25.20 8.37 -13.82
CA ALA A 42 26.43 7.69 -14.26
C ALA A 42 26.33 7.03 -15.64
N GLN A 43 25.14 7.00 -16.28
CA GLN A 43 24.97 6.40 -17.58
C GLN A 43 25.64 7.26 -18.67
N ALA A 44 26.24 6.58 -19.65
CA ALA A 44 27.05 7.21 -20.70
C ALA A 44 26.24 8.15 -21.60
N ASP A 45 24.97 7.82 -21.85
CA ASP A 45 24.08 8.55 -22.73
C ASP A 45 22.62 8.51 -22.26
N ASP A 46 21.76 9.29 -22.90
CA ASP A 46 20.35 9.40 -22.52
C ASP A 46 19.56 8.10 -22.80
N ALA A 47 19.93 7.35 -23.83
CA ALA A 47 19.26 6.09 -24.17
C ALA A 47 19.53 5.04 -23.09
N SER A 48 20.78 4.89 -22.66
CA SER A 48 21.16 3.99 -21.56
C SER A 48 20.52 4.41 -20.25
N ARG A 49 20.44 5.72 -19.98
CA ARG A 49 19.77 6.26 -18.78
C ARG A 49 18.28 5.92 -18.79
N GLN A 50 17.61 6.11 -19.92
CA GLN A 50 16.18 5.79 -20.04
C GLN A 50 15.94 4.28 -19.91
N ALA A 51 16.74 3.44 -20.54
CA ALA A 51 16.63 1.99 -20.43
C ALA A 51 16.81 1.50 -18.99
N LEU A 52 17.78 2.06 -18.26
CA LEU A 52 17.97 1.75 -16.84
C LEU A 52 16.78 2.22 -16.01
N PHE A 53 16.28 3.43 -16.26
CA PHE A 53 15.12 3.97 -15.56
C PHE A 53 13.90 3.07 -15.75
N ASP A 54 13.57 2.70 -16.98
CA ASP A 54 12.41 1.84 -17.29
C ASP A 54 12.53 0.47 -16.63
N LYS A 55 13.73 -0.11 -16.61
CA LYS A 55 14.00 -1.37 -15.91
C LYS A 55 13.77 -1.25 -14.40
N LEU A 56 14.23 -0.17 -13.78
CA LEU A 56 14.07 0.06 -12.34
C LEU A 56 12.61 0.32 -11.97
N VAL A 57 11.89 1.07 -12.80
CA VAL A 57 10.46 1.32 -12.63
C VAL A 57 9.68 0.01 -12.72
N ALA A 58 9.93 -0.79 -13.76
CA ALA A 58 9.28 -2.10 -13.92
C ALA A 58 9.53 -3.02 -12.70
N LYS A 59 10.77 -3.03 -12.19
CA LYS A 59 11.10 -3.78 -10.97
C LYS A 59 10.37 -3.25 -9.74
N ALA A 60 10.23 -1.92 -9.61
CA ALA A 60 9.51 -1.31 -8.49
C ALA A 60 8.02 -1.68 -8.52
N TYR A 61 7.38 -1.66 -9.70
CA TYR A 61 6.01 -2.13 -9.88
C TYR A 61 5.84 -3.61 -9.54
N ASP A 62 6.78 -4.45 -10.00
CA ASP A 62 6.73 -5.89 -9.70
C ASP A 62 6.86 -6.16 -8.20
N ASN A 63 7.78 -5.50 -7.52
CA ASN A 63 7.96 -5.62 -6.08
C ASN A 63 6.74 -5.12 -5.28
N GLY A 64 6.05 -4.08 -5.77
CA GLY A 64 4.90 -3.46 -5.11
C GLY A 64 3.57 -4.20 -5.29
N LYS A 65 3.52 -5.33 -5.97
CA LYS A 65 2.27 -6.11 -6.15
C LYS A 65 1.70 -6.59 -4.82
N ALA A 66 0.38 -6.56 -4.71
CA ALA A 66 -0.35 -7.01 -3.52
C ALA A 66 0.08 -8.40 -3.04
N LEU A 67 0.32 -9.34 -3.98
CA LEU A 67 0.76 -10.69 -3.66
C LEU A 67 2.13 -10.69 -2.95
N ASN A 68 3.05 -9.84 -3.39
CA ASN A 68 4.35 -9.71 -2.74
C ASN A 68 4.20 -9.12 -1.33
N MET A 69 3.36 -8.09 -1.17
CA MET A 69 3.08 -7.52 0.15
C MET A 69 2.50 -8.55 1.12
N ALA A 70 1.58 -9.38 0.64
CA ALA A 70 1.03 -10.48 1.43
C ALA A 70 2.09 -11.53 1.80
N SER A 71 3.01 -11.83 0.89
CA SER A 71 4.09 -12.82 1.15
C SER A 71 5.07 -12.34 2.23
N TYR A 72 5.21 -11.04 2.43
CA TYR A 72 6.00 -10.43 3.50
C TYR A 72 5.19 -10.12 4.76
N LEU A 73 3.90 -10.51 4.80
CA LEU A 73 2.98 -10.22 5.91
C LEU A 73 2.73 -8.72 6.16
N GLU A 74 2.91 -7.89 5.14
CA GLU A 74 2.57 -6.47 5.18
C GLU A 74 1.05 -6.24 5.10
N ILE A 75 0.33 -7.21 4.55
CA ILE A 75 -1.14 -7.29 4.53
C ILE A 75 -1.57 -8.71 4.85
N ASP A 76 -2.80 -8.87 5.37
CA ASP A 76 -3.31 -10.16 5.83
C ASP A 76 -3.75 -11.07 4.68
N ALA A 77 -4.29 -10.49 3.60
CA ALA A 77 -4.82 -11.29 2.49
C ALA A 77 -4.84 -10.52 1.16
N VAL A 78 -4.75 -11.28 0.08
CA VAL A 78 -5.17 -10.85 -1.27
C VAL A 78 -6.47 -11.56 -1.60
N ILE A 79 -7.53 -10.80 -1.83
CA ILE A 79 -8.90 -11.31 -1.97
C ILE A 79 -9.49 -10.96 -3.34
N ASP A 80 -10.40 -11.80 -3.83
CA ASP A 80 -11.22 -11.45 -4.97
C ASP A 80 -12.08 -10.22 -4.62
N PRO A 81 -12.18 -9.21 -5.51
CA PRO A 81 -13.09 -8.07 -5.33
C PRO A 81 -14.52 -8.47 -4.95
N ALA A 82 -15.03 -9.58 -5.50
CA ALA A 82 -16.35 -10.11 -5.18
C ALA A 82 -16.51 -10.55 -3.72
N GLU A 83 -15.41 -10.91 -3.05
CA GLU A 83 -15.41 -11.32 -1.63
C GLU A 83 -15.35 -10.14 -0.65
N SER A 84 -15.10 -8.92 -1.12
CA SER A 84 -14.90 -7.74 -0.27
C SER A 84 -16.01 -7.54 0.75
N ARG A 85 -17.28 -7.70 0.31
CA ARG A 85 -18.43 -7.60 1.22
C ARG A 85 -18.41 -8.68 2.32
N ALA A 86 -18.08 -9.90 1.96
CA ALA A 86 -18.04 -11.01 2.91
C ALA A 86 -16.93 -10.80 3.95
N TRP A 87 -15.77 -10.33 3.53
CA TRP A 87 -14.66 -9.97 4.42
C TRP A 87 -15.06 -8.85 5.40
N LEU A 88 -15.67 -7.77 4.90
CA LEU A 88 -16.16 -6.69 5.76
C LEU A 88 -17.16 -7.16 6.79
N LEU A 89 -18.14 -7.99 6.39
CA LEU A 89 -19.15 -8.52 7.31
C LEU A 89 -18.54 -9.44 8.37
N ARG A 90 -17.58 -10.29 8.00
CA ARG A 90 -16.85 -11.13 8.97
C ARG A 90 -16.09 -10.26 9.97
N GLY A 91 -15.39 -9.23 9.52
CA GLY A 91 -14.69 -8.29 10.37
C GLY A 91 -15.62 -7.58 11.35
N LEU A 92 -16.72 -7.02 10.86
CA LEU A 92 -17.70 -6.35 11.70
C LEU A 92 -18.33 -7.30 12.73
N ASN A 93 -18.63 -8.54 12.36
CA ASN A 93 -19.21 -9.53 13.27
C ASN A 93 -18.19 -10.05 14.30
N ALA A 94 -16.91 -10.02 13.99
CA ALA A 94 -15.84 -10.42 14.90
C ALA A 94 -15.49 -9.30 15.91
N THR A 95 -15.92 -8.08 15.67
CA THR A 95 -15.62 -6.93 16.53
C THR A 95 -16.69 -6.79 17.61
N PRO A 96 -16.32 -6.68 18.89
CA PRO A 96 -17.30 -6.41 19.95
C PRO A 96 -18.00 -5.07 19.68
N ALA A 97 -19.27 -4.98 20.08
CA ALA A 97 -20.00 -3.73 19.95
C ALA A 97 -19.25 -2.58 20.63
N PRO A 98 -19.10 -1.43 19.95
CA PRO A 98 -18.39 -0.31 20.54
C PRO A 98 -19.10 0.16 21.81
N ALA A 99 -18.33 0.49 22.83
CA ALA A 99 -18.88 1.07 24.05
C ALA A 99 -19.70 2.33 23.72
N PRO A 100 -20.81 2.58 24.44
CA PRO A 100 -21.59 3.80 24.26
C PRO A 100 -20.69 5.04 24.33
N ARG A 101 -20.80 5.93 23.38
CA ARG A 101 -20.00 7.15 23.37
C ARG A 101 -20.42 8.05 24.53
N SER A 102 -19.52 8.31 25.46
CA SER A 102 -19.69 9.30 26.51
C SER A 102 -18.99 10.60 26.08
N GLY A 103 -19.75 11.68 25.93
CA GLY A 103 -19.24 12.99 25.59
C GLY A 103 -19.21 13.33 24.10
N LYS A 104 -18.93 14.60 23.80
CA LYS A 104 -18.80 15.09 22.41
C LYS A 104 -17.43 14.69 21.86
N LYS A 105 -17.37 13.64 21.05
CA LYS A 105 -16.21 13.39 20.20
C LYS A 105 -16.44 14.09 18.86
N ARG A 106 -15.43 14.80 18.39
CA ARG A 106 -15.45 15.37 17.04
C ARG A 106 -15.39 14.21 16.03
N PRO A 107 -16.33 14.12 15.09
CA PRO A 107 -16.38 13.01 14.13
C PRO A 107 -15.50 13.29 12.92
N PHE A 108 -14.24 13.66 13.14
CA PHE A 108 -13.31 13.84 12.04
C PHE A 108 -12.08 12.95 12.25
N VAL A 109 -11.49 12.58 11.16
CA VAL A 109 -10.21 11.89 11.14
C VAL A 109 -9.15 12.91 11.54
N ASP A 110 -8.44 12.63 12.65
CA ASP A 110 -7.29 13.45 13.00
C ASP A 110 -6.26 13.33 11.87
N THR A 111 -5.88 14.46 11.31
CA THR A 111 -4.69 14.54 10.49
C THR A 111 -3.50 14.45 11.44
N TRP A 112 -2.73 13.42 11.24
CA TRP A 112 -1.44 13.19 11.87
C TRP A 112 -0.45 14.31 11.57
#